data_a0513a79a90148908ae2f4cc9250af94
#
_entry.id   a0513a79a90148908ae2f4cc9250af94
#
_cell.length_a   1.000
_cell.length_b   1.000
_cell.length_c   1.000
_cell.angle_alpha   90.00
_cell.angle_beta   90.00
_cell.angle_gamma   90.00
#
_symmetry.space_group_name_H-M   'P 1'
#
loop_
_entity.id
_entity.type
_entity.pdbx_description
1 polymer ?
#
loop_
_entity_poly.entity_id
_entity_poly.type
_entity_poly.pdbx_seq_one_letter_code
_entity_poly.pdbx_strand_id
1 'polypeptide(L)'
;MRKKHRLPFPILFEDEDLIVVDKPAGLLTTHTKIVGRLARESQLTAENILNDYVRKGQAKSKKRVWLVHRLDRETSGVMMFAKSEEVAEKFRADWANLTEKTYRARVAGLLEEESGAFESHLLEDADGYRVRSVAAPDARRAPRGAKTPRLARTEWRRLSTADGTTLVEVKLKTGRKNQIRVHFSEAGHPVVGDEKYGGERASRLYLHALSLRFRHPRTGEWMEFTAPPPKGLT
;
A
#
# COMPACT_ATOMS: atom_id res chain seq x y z
N MET A 1 -17.18 8.22 -32.88
CA MET A 1 -16.94 8.79 -31.54
C MET A 1 -16.03 7.83 -30.77
N ARG A 2 -14.78 8.21 -30.44
CA ARG A 2 -13.88 7.40 -29.60
C ARG A 2 -14.45 7.36 -28.18
N LYS A 3 -14.82 6.16 -27.66
CA LYS A 3 -15.15 5.98 -26.24
C LYS A 3 -13.95 6.48 -25.44
N LYS A 4 -14.12 7.59 -24.68
CA LYS A 4 -13.16 7.98 -23.64
C LYS A 4 -13.10 6.79 -22.68
N HIS A 5 -11.97 6.07 -22.62
CA HIS A 5 -11.74 5.03 -21.62
C HIS A 5 -11.75 5.73 -20.24
N ARG A 6 -12.91 5.70 -19.61
CA ARG A 6 -13.05 6.21 -18.24
C ARG A 6 -12.37 5.19 -17.32
N LEU A 7 -11.30 5.59 -16.66
CA LEU A 7 -10.65 4.75 -15.67
C LEU A 7 -11.64 4.41 -14.54
N PRO A 8 -11.57 3.22 -13.95
CA PRO A 8 -12.43 2.82 -12.83
C PRO A 8 -12.03 3.49 -11.50
N PHE A 9 -11.05 4.37 -11.51
CA PHE A 9 -10.58 5.14 -10.37
C PHE A 9 -10.03 6.51 -10.82
N PRO A 10 -10.03 7.53 -9.94
CA PRO A 10 -9.52 8.86 -10.24
C PRO A 10 -8.00 8.88 -10.46
N ILE A 11 -7.55 9.69 -11.42
CA ILE A 11 -6.17 10.20 -11.46
C ILE A 11 -6.15 11.48 -10.64
N LEU A 12 -5.29 11.52 -9.63
CA LEU A 12 -5.08 12.69 -8.77
C LEU A 12 -4.06 13.65 -9.36
N PHE A 13 -3.07 13.09 -10.08
CA PHE A 13 -2.03 13.85 -10.77
C PHE A 13 -1.43 13.02 -11.90
N GLU A 14 -1.03 13.70 -12.97
CA GLU A 14 -0.29 13.11 -14.08
C GLU A 14 0.60 14.15 -14.75
N ASP A 15 1.86 13.80 -14.94
CA ASP A 15 2.80 14.54 -15.77
C ASP A 15 3.62 13.60 -16.69
N GLU A 16 4.82 14.03 -17.10
CA GLU A 16 5.69 13.21 -17.97
C GLU A 16 6.34 12.05 -17.20
N ASP A 17 6.58 12.19 -15.90
CA ASP A 17 7.34 11.26 -15.06
C ASP A 17 6.46 10.33 -14.22
N LEU A 18 5.29 10.81 -13.77
CA LEU A 18 4.48 10.15 -12.75
C LEU A 18 2.99 10.10 -13.10
N ILE A 19 2.30 9.11 -12.52
CA ILE A 19 0.83 9.06 -12.39
C ILE A 19 0.50 8.76 -10.93
N VAL A 20 -0.29 9.62 -10.28
CA VAL A 20 -0.82 9.41 -8.93
C VAL A 20 -2.32 9.16 -9.04
N VAL A 21 -2.80 8.13 -8.38
CA VAL A 21 -4.20 7.67 -8.46
C VAL A 21 -4.79 7.43 -7.07
N ASP A 22 -6.12 7.44 -6.99
CA ASP A 22 -6.86 6.91 -5.84
C ASP A 22 -7.32 5.48 -6.17
N LYS A 23 -6.59 4.49 -5.64
CA LYS A 23 -6.88 3.07 -5.89
C LYS A 23 -8.09 2.62 -5.05
N PRO A 24 -9.15 2.03 -5.64
CA PRO A 24 -10.24 1.46 -4.86
C PRO A 24 -9.78 0.21 -4.08
N ALA A 25 -10.51 -0.10 -2.99
CA ALA A 25 -10.40 -1.39 -2.33
C ALA A 25 -10.85 -2.52 -3.28
N GLY A 26 -10.31 -3.73 -3.09
CA GLY A 26 -10.62 -4.90 -3.92
C GLY A 26 -9.81 -5.00 -5.21
N LEU A 27 -9.16 -3.91 -5.66
CA LEU A 27 -8.31 -3.90 -6.85
C LEU A 27 -6.86 -4.27 -6.50
N LEU A 28 -6.31 -5.25 -7.20
CA LEU A 28 -4.88 -5.58 -7.10
C LEU A 28 -4.01 -4.43 -7.64
N THR A 29 -2.87 -4.19 -7.01
CA THR A 29 -1.85 -3.27 -7.53
C THR A 29 -1.20 -3.82 -8.80
N THR A 30 -0.72 -5.05 -8.73
CA THR A 30 -0.01 -5.79 -9.78
C THR A 30 -0.34 -7.28 -9.64
N HIS A 31 0.06 -8.09 -10.61
CA HIS A 31 -0.19 -9.53 -10.59
C HIS A 31 0.44 -10.24 -9.40
N THR A 32 -0.24 -11.25 -8.88
CA THR A 32 0.29 -12.14 -7.86
C THR A 32 0.97 -13.36 -8.50
N LYS A 33 2.01 -13.90 -7.84
CA LYS A 33 2.77 -15.04 -8.36
C LYS A 33 2.01 -16.38 -8.44
N ILE A 34 0.82 -16.44 -7.83
CA ILE A 34 0.10 -17.71 -7.53
C ILE A 34 -0.68 -18.26 -8.72
N VAL A 35 -0.75 -17.55 -9.85
CA VAL A 35 -1.64 -17.95 -10.93
C VAL A 35 -0.88 -18.14 -12.22
N GLY A 36 -1.13 -19.23 -12.94
CA GLY A 36 -0.54 -19.51 -14.23
C GLY A 36 -0.71 -18.39 -15.25
N ARG A 37 0.03 -18.41 -16.35
CA ARG A 37 0.09 -17.33 -17.35
C ARG A 37 -1.29 -16.84 -17.80
N LEU A 38 -2.22 -17.75 -18.13
CA LEU A 38 -3.58 -17.41 -18.61
C LEU A 38 -4.42 -16.68 -17.55
N ALA A 39 -4.28 -17.07 -16.28
CA ALA A 39 -5.00 -16.42 -15.19
C ALA A 39 -4.36 -15.08 -14.78
N ARG A 40 -3.08 -14.83 -15.07
CA ARG A 40 -2.47 -13.50 -14.94
C ARG A 40 -3.03 -12.51 -15.93
N GLU A 41 -3.23 -12.93 -17.19
CA GLU A 41 -3.77 -12.09 -18.25
C GLU A 41 -5.23 -11.68 -17.98
N SER A 42 -5.98 -12.48 -17.23
CA SER A 42 -7.37 -12.18 -16.80
C SER A 42 -7.49 -11.38 -15.52
N GLN A 43 -6.42 -11.23 -14.72
CA GLN A 43 -6.45 -10.45 -13.49
C GLN A 43 -6.44 -8.95 -13.79
N LEU A 44 -7.53 -8.27 -13.41
CA LEU A 44 -7.58 -6.82 -13.47
C LEU A 44 -6.71 -6.22 -12.35
N THR A 45 -5.70 -5.43 -12.72
CA THR A 45 -4.81 -4.75 -11.78
C THR A 45 -4.71 -3.27 -12.10
N ALA A 46 -4.38 -2.44 -11.13
CA ALA A 46 -4.16 -1.02 -11.35
C ALA A 46 -3.05 -0.78 -12.39
N GLU A 47 -1.99 -1.60 -12.35
CA GLU A 47 -0.88 -1.54 -13.32
C GLU A 47 -1.36 -1.82 -14.75
N ASN A 48 -2.19 -2.86 -14.98
CA ASN A 48 -2.71 -3.16 -16.33
C ASN A 48 -3.63 -2.06 -16.84
N ILE A 49 -4.54 -1.59 -15.99
CA ILE A 49 -5.46 -0.50 -16.35
C ILE A 49 -4.68 0.75 -16.77
N LEU A 50 -3.63 1.10 -16.02
CA LEU A 50 -2.79 2.26 -16.35
C LEU A 50 -1.92 2.02 -17.59
N ASN A 51 -1.43 0.79 -17.80
CA ASN A 51 -0.72 0.45 -19.04
C ASN A 51 -1.60 0.66 -20.27
N ASP A 52 -2.85 0.23 -20.23
CA ASP A 52 -3.82 0.44 -21.32
C ASP A 52 -4.14 1.93 -21.50
N TYR A 53 -4.27 2.66 -20.41
CA TYR A 53 -4.47 4.10 -20.42
C TYR A 53 -3.33 4.86 -21.11
N VAL A 54 -2.06 4.63 -20.71
CA VAL A 54 -0.92 5.35 -21.30
C VAL A 54 -0.66 4.97 -22.75
N ARG A 55 -1.06 3.78 -23.17
CA ARG A 55 -1.02 3.32 -24.58
C ARG A 55 -2.09 3.96 -25.45
N LYS A 56 -3.12 4.55 -24.84
CA LYS A 56 -4.25 5.19 -25.57
C LYS A 56 -4.89 4.26 -26.62
N GLY A 57 -5.01 2.96 -26.32
CA GLY A 57 -5.55 1.97 -27.24
C GLY A 57 -4.61 1.55 -28.38
N GLN A 58 -3.36 1.97 -28.39
CA GLN A 58 -2.37 1.58 -29.39
C GLN A 58 -1.63 0.31 -28.94
N ALA A 59 -2.04 -0.85 -29.45
CA ALA A 59 -1.46 -2.15 -29.09
C ALA A 59 0.06 -2.25 -29.28
N LYS A 60 0.61 -1.57 -30.29
CA LYS A 60 2.06 -1.53 -30.58
C LYS A 60 2.84 -0.50 -29.75
N SER A 61 2.17 0.30 -28.91
CA SER A 61 2.83 1.30 -28.09
C SER A 61 3.69 0.63 -27.02
N LYS A 62 4.94 1.07 -26.91
CA LYS A 62 5.88 0.65 -25.85
C LYS A 62 5.66 1.39 -24.53
N LYS A 63 4.73 2.37 -24.47
CA LYS A 63 4.42 3.11 -23.26
C LYS A 63 3.86 2.18 -22.20
N ARG A 64 4.35 2.32 -20.97
CA ARG A 64 3.89 1.58 -19.81
C ARG A 64 4.13 2.39 -18.54
N VAL A 65 3.49 1.96 -17.46
CA VAL A 65 3.81 2.43 -16.13
C VAL A 65 4.71 1.42 -15.40
N TRP A 66 5.45 1.93 -14.43
CA TRP A 66 6.40 1.17 -13.62
C TRP A 66 6.02 1.27 -12.15
N LEU A 67 6.02 0.13 -11.48
CA LEU A 67 5.67 0.07 -10.07
C LEU A 67 6.80 0.64 -9.21
N VAL A 68 6.48 1.60 -8.34
CA VAL A 68 7.41 2.16 -7.35
C VAL A 68 7.10 1.66 -5.94
N HIS A 69 5.82 1.52 -5.61
CA HIS A 69 5.33 0.92 -4.36
C HIS A 69 4.03 0.16 -4.60
N ARG A 70 3.49 -0.44 -3.55
CA ARG A 70 2.23 -1.19 -3.65
C ARG A 70 1.33 -0.95 -2.44
N LEU A 71 0.03 -1.07 -2.67
CA LEU A 71 -1.00 -1.26 -1.66
C LEU A 71 -1.51 -2.70 -1.71
N ASP A 72 -1.97 -3.21 -0.58
CA ASP A 72 -2.68 -4.49 -0.56
C ASP A 72 -3.98 -4.40 -1.37
N ARG A 73 -4.52 -5.53 -1.81
CA ARG A 73 -5.75 -5.59 -2.60
C ARG A 73 -6.89 -4.82 -1.94
N GLU A 74 -7.13 -5.08 -0.65
CA GLU A 74 -8.26 -4.51 0.11
C GLU A 74 -7.98 -3.09 0.64
N THR A 75 -6.73 -2.61 0.58
CA THR A 75 -6.37 -1.24 0.95
C THR A 75 -6.71 -0.29 -0.18
N SER A 76 -7.45 0.78 0.11
CA SER A 76 -7.73 1.87 -0.83
C SER A 76 -6.80 3.07 -0.62
N GLY A 77 -6.83 4.04 -1.52
CA GLY A 77 -6.19 5.34 -1.36
C GLY A 77 -5.04 5.64 -2.32
N VAL A 78 -4.26 6.65 -1.97
CA VAL A 78 -3.23 7.22 -2.84
C VAL A 78 -2.16 6.20 -3.21
N MET A 79 -1.93 6.09 -4.50
CA MET A 79 -0.91 5.23 -5.07
C MET A 79 -0.24 5.90 -6.28
N MET A 80 1.08 5.71 -6.43
CA MET A 80 1.88 6.31 -7.48
C MET A 80 2.55 5.26 -8.36
N PHE A 81 2.64 5.57 -9.65
CA PHE A 81 3.41 4.83 -10.66
C PHE A 81 4.35 5.77 -11.39
N ALA A 82 5.51 5.29 -11.76
CA ALA A 82 6.42 6.01 -12.66
C ALA A 82 6.07 5.72 -14.13
N LYS A 83 6.41 6.64 -15.03
CA LYS A 83 6.25 6.49 -16.48
C LYS A 83 7.52 6.05 -17.19
N SER A 84 8.64 5.97 -16.48
CA SER A 84 9.90 5.39 -16.95
C SER A 84 10.54 4.48 -15.90
N GLU A 85 11.40 3.59 -16.36
CA GLU A 85 12.14 2.67 -15.47
C GLU A 85 13.12 3.44 -14.59
N GLU A 86 13.82 4.42 -15.17
CA GLU A 86 14.76 5.29 -14.46
C GLU A 86 14.12 5.99 -13.27
N VAL A 87 12.95 6.59 -13.46
CA VAL A 87 12.20 7.24 -12.38
C VAL A 87 11.77 6.20 -11.32
N ALA A 88 11.33 5.01 -11.74
CA ALA A 88 10.95 3.97 -10.82
C ALA A 88 12.13 3.47 -9.99
N GLU A 89 13.31 3.32 -10.58
CA GLU A 89 14.54 2.91 -9.88
C GLU A 89 14.99 3.96 -8.89
N LYS A 90 14.96 5.25 -9.24
CA LYS A 90 15.25 6.35 -8.33
C LYS A 90 14.40 6.27 -7.05
N PHE A 91 13.10 6.08 -7.18
CA PHE A 91 12.22 5.92 -6.02
C PHE A 91 12.49 4.63 -5.25
N ARG A 92 12.71 3.50 -5.92
CA ARG A 92 12.98 2.22 -5.25
C ARG A 92 14.29 2.23 -4.46
N ALA A 93 15.30 2.93 -4.97
CA ALA A 93 16.61 3.03 -4.34
C ALA A 93 16.57 3.83 -3.03
N ASP A 94 15.77 4.89 -2.97
CA ASP A 94 15.75 5.82 -1.83
C ASP A 94 14.33 6.17 -1.36
N TRP A 95 13.44 5.19 -1.38
CA TRP A 95 12.02 5.37 -1.06
C TRP A 95 11.79 6.08 0.28
N ALA A 96 12.56 5.71 1.31
CA ALA A 96 12.36 6.23 2.65
C ALA A 96 12.65 7.73 2.79
N ASN A 97 13.64 8.24 2.06
CA ASN A 97 14.01 9.66 2.07
C ASN A 97 13.21 10.49 1.08
N LEU A 98 12.69 9.86 0.04
CA LEU A 98 11.94 10.52 -1.01
C LEU A 98 10.43 10.56 -0.77
N THR A 99 9.90 9.83 0.24
CA THR A 99 8.45 9.72 0.42
C THR A 99 8.01 9.68 1.89
N GLU A 100 6.85 10.27 2.15
CA GLU A 100 6.12 10.17 3.41
C GLU A 100 4.72 9.60 3.13
N LYS A 101 4.25 8.67 3.97
CA LYS A 101 2.95 8.00 3.80
C LYS A 101 2.13 8.13 5.06
N THR A 102 0.92 8.62 4.89
CA THR A 102 -0.06 8.69 5.97
C THR A 102 -1.26 7.80 5.62
N TYR A 103 -1.71 7.03 6.60
CA TYR A 103 -2.88 6.16 6.47
C TYR A 103 -3.94 6.54 7.50
N ARG A 104 -5.18 6.18 7.23
CA ARG A 104 -6.26 6.08 8.19
C ARG A 104 -6.61 4.62 8.38
N ALA A 105 -6.77 4.20 9.63
CA ALA A 105 -7.25 2.87 9.97
C ALA A 105 -8.26 2.96 11.11
N ARG A 106 -9.26 2.08 11.08
CA ARG A 106 -10.13 1.82 12.22
C ARG A 106 -9.72 0.47 12.80
N VAL A 107 -9.39 0.46 14.07
CA VAL A 107 -8.94 -0.74 14.77
C VAL A 107 -9.94 -1.16 15.85
N ALA A 108 -10.02 -2.44 16.16
CA ALA A 108 -10.89 -2.99 17.19
C ALA A 108 -10.40 -2.59 18.59
N GLY A 109 -11.33 -2.36 19.50
CA GLY A 109 -11.04 -1.97 20.87
C GLY A 109 -10.72 -0.47 21.02
N LEU A 110 -10.55 -0.09 22.26
CA LEU A 110 -10.21 1.30 22.66
C LEU A 110 -8.72 1.37 22.97
N LEU A 111 -7.99 2.15 22.20
CA LEU A 111 -6.59 2.48 22.51
C LEU A 111 -6.61 3.54 23.62
N GLU A 112 -5.98 3.24 24.75
CA GLU A 112 -5.90 4.16 25.89
C GLU A 112 -4.94 5.31 25.60
N GLU A 113 -3.83 5.02 24.94
CA GLU A 113 -2.83 6.00 24.59
C GLU A 113 -3.29 6.91 23.45
N GLU A 114 -2.86 8.17 23.46
CA GLU A 114 -3.12 9.12 22.39
C GLU A 114 -2.26 8.87 21.15
N SER A 115 -1.07 8.30 21.33
CA SER A 115 -0.13 7.98 20.26
C SER A 115 0.84 6.89 20.69
N GLY A 116 1.45 6.23 19.69
CA GLY A 116 2.44 5.20 19.96
C GLY A 116 3.23 4.81 18.72
N ALA A 117 4.13 3.87 18.90
CA ALA A 117 4.89 3.28 17.82
C ALA A 117 5.07 1.78 18.03
N PHE A 118 4.95 1.04 16.93
CA PHE A 118 5.31 -0.37 16.88
C PHE A 118 6.61 -0.53 16.10
N GLU A 119 7.50 -1.36 16.62
CA GLU A 119 8.74 -1.72 15.94
C GLU A 119 9.02 -3.21 16.12
N SER A 120 9.14 -3.93 15.01
CA SER A 120 9.41 -5.37 15.01
C SER A 120 10.08 -5.80 13.70
N HIS A 121 10.62 -7.01 13.67
CA HIS A 121 11.07 -7.63 12.43
C HIS A 121 9.95 -8.45 11.82
N LEU A 122 9.53 -8.11 10.60
CA LEU A 122 8.48 -8.81 9.89
C LEU A 122 9.06 -9.85 8.93
N LEU A 123 8.52 -11.06 9.00
CA LEU A 123 8.84 -12.18 8.12
C LEU A 123 7.58 -12.63 7.38
N GLU A 124 7.70 -12.77 6.06
CA GLU A 124 6.67 -13.36 5.22
C GLU A 124 6.82 -14.88 5.21
N ASP A 125 5.74 -15.63 5.43
CA ASP A 125 5.72 -17.07 5.37
C ASP A 125 6.18 -17.59 3.99
N ALA A 126 6.58 -18.86 3.93
CA ALA A 126 7.16 -19.47 2.73
C ALA A 126 6.23 -19.37 1.50
N ASP A 127 4.93 -19.59 1.69
CA ASP A 127 3.91 -19.46 0.66
C ASP A 127 3.59 -17.99 0.30
N GLY A 128 4.11 -17.05 1.08
CA GLY A 128 3.84 -15.62 0.91
C GLY A 128 2.44 -15.19 1.32
N TYR A 129 1.68 -16.05 2.00
CA TYR A 129 0.32 -15.72 2.39
C TYR A 129 0.26 -14.81 3.60
N ARG A 130 0.90 -15.17 4.73
CA ARG A 130 0.92 -14.37 5.96
C ARG A 130 2.25 -13.65 6.18
N VAL A 131 2.21 -12.65 7.03
CA VAL A 131 3.38 -11.95 7.58
C VAL A 131 3.19 -11.96 9.11
N ARG A 132 4.26 -12.13 9.86
CA ARG A 132 4.26 -12.12 11.33
C ARG A 132 5.51 -11.46 11.85
N SER A 133 5.47 -11.00 13.09
CA SER A 133 6.67 -10.55 13.79
C SER A 133 7.52 -11.75 14.19
N VAL A 134 8.81 -11.56 14.17
CA VAL A 134 9.81 -12.53 14.61
C VAL A 134 10.92 -11.81 15.38
N ALA A 135 11.70 -12.55 16.15
CA ALA A 135 12.91 -12.03 16.76
C ALA A 135 13.87 -11.45 15.69
N ALA A 136 14.68 -10.49 16.10
CA ALA A 136 15.72 -9.94 15.22
C ALA A 136 16.58 -11.08 14.63
N PRO A 137 16.88 -11.01 13.32
CA PRO A 137 17.62 -12.07 12.67
C PRO A 137 19.03 -12.13 13.24
N ASP A 138 19.45 -13.32 13.67
CA ASP A 138 20.86 -13.59 13.89
C ASP A 138 21.52 -13.79 12.51
N ALA A 139 22.30 -12.81 12.09
CA ALA A 139 22.98 -12.83 10.79
C ALA A 139 23.90 -14.06 10.58
N ARG A 140 24.28 -14.74 11.68
CA ARG A 140 25.14 -15.93 11.66
C ARG A 140 24.36 -17.23 11.41
N ARG A 141 23.03 -17.23 11.54
CA ARG A 141 22.18 -18.45 11.50
C ARG A 141 21.16 -18.49 10.37
N ALA A 142 21.13 -17.50 9.47
CA ALA A 142 20.17 -17.50 8.37
C ALA A 142 20.49 -18.60 7.34
N PRO A 143 19.60 -19.58 7.10
CA PRO A 143 19.81 -20.57 6.05
C PRO A 143 19.89 -19.87 4.68
N ARG A 144 20.77 -20.37 3.80
CA ARG A 144 20.84 -19.88 2.41
C ARG A 144 19.47 -20.02 1.74
N GLY A 145 18.94 -18.91 1.19
CA GLY A 145 17.66 -18.89 0.46
C GLY A 145 16.42 -18.69 1.33
N ALA A 146 16.53 -18.62 2.66
CA ALA A 146 15.40 -18.23 3.52
C ALA A 146 15.05 -16.75 3.35
N LYS A 147 13.74 -16.42 3.42
CA LYS A 147 13.30 -15.03 3.50
C LYS A 147 13.87 -14.40 4.78
N THR A 148 14.52 -13.26 4.63
CA THR A 148 15.12 -12.55 5.76
C THR A 148 14.09 -11.66 6.45
N PRO A 149 13.96 -11.72 7.79
CA PRO A 149 13.17 -10.76 8.54
C PRO A 149 13.64 -9.33 8.28
N ARG A 150 12.70 -8.39 8.16
CA ARG A 150 13.02 -7.01 7.85
C ARG A 150 12.39 -6.08 8.89
N LEU A 151 13.20 -5.15 9.41
CA LEU A 151 12.72 -4.14 10.36
C LEU A 151 11.52 -3.38 9.79
N ALA A 152 10.50 -3.22 10.61
CA ALA A 152 9.27 -2.49 10.34
C ALA A 152 8.97 -1.54 11.50
N ARG A 153 8.68 -0.27 11.19
CA ARG A 153 8.32 0.75 12.17
C ARG A 153 7.07 1.48 11.73
N THR A 154 6.04 1.48 12.59
CA THR A 154 4.72 2.09 12.40
C THR A 154 4.47 3.06 13.53
N GLU A 155 4.31 4.34 13.24
CA GLU A 155 3.89 5.36 14.21
C GLU A 155 2.40 5.61 14.03
N TRP A 156 1.68 5.82 15.14
CA TRP A 156 0.24 6.08 15.09
C TRP A 156 -0.19 7.12 16.10
N ARG A 157 -1.32 7.79 15.83
CA ARG A 157 -2.00 8.74 16.68
C ARG A 157 -3.49 8.46 16.67
N ARG A 158 -4.11 8.36 17.84
CA ARG A 158 -5.56 8.25 18.02
C ARG A 158 -6.24 9.54 17.57
N LEU A 159 -7.30 9.41 16.81
CA LEU A 159 -8.11 10.54 16.35
C LEU A 159 -9.44 10.59 17.06
N SER A 160 -10.12 9.46 17.19
CA SER A 160 -11.39 9.33 17.88
C SER A 160 -11.66 7.88 18.28
N THR A 161 -12.58 7.69 19.21
CA THR A 161 -13.10 6.39 19.62
C THR A 161 -14.62 6.39 19.48
N ALA A 162 -15.18 5.34 18.93
CA ALA A 162 -16.63 5.14 18.83
C ALA A 162 -16.95 3.65 18.66
N ASP A 163 -18.06 3.21 19.24
CA ASP A 163 -18.63 1.86 19.03
C ASP A 163 -17.62 0.72 19.25
N GLY A 164 -16.84 0.82 20.33
CA GLY A 164 -15.84 -0.19 20.67
C GLY A 164 -14.64 -0.24 19.70
N THR A 165 -14.45 0.77 18.88
CA THR A 165 -13.34 0.88 17.92
C THR A 165 -12.59 2.20 18.07
N THR A 166 -11.36 2.24 17.59
CA THR A 166 -10.52 3.45 17.55
C THR A 166 -10.15 3.81 16.11
N LEU A 167 -10.38 5.07 15.72
CA LEU A 167 -9.85 5.64 14.49
C LEU A 167 -8.44 6.17 14.74
N VAL A 168 -7.49 5.73 13.94
CA VAL A 168 -6.08 6.15 14.04
C VAL A 168 -5.55 6.72 12.73
N GLU A 169 -4.69 7.70 12.86
CA GLU A 169 -3.77 8.13 11.81
C GLU A 169 -2.45 7.38 11.96
N VAL A 170 -1.93 6.83 10.88
CA VAL A 170 -0.74 5.99 10.89
C VAL A 170 0.30 6.55 9.93
N LYS A 171 1.53 6.73 10.42
CA LYS A 171 2.69 7.12 9.62
C LYS A 171 3.66 5.94 9.49
N LEU A 172 3.96 5.56 8.26
CA LEU A 172 4.87 4.45 7.97
C LEU A 172 6.30 4.96 7.75
N LYS A 173 7.23 4.57 8.62
CA LYS A 173 8.68 4.79 8.42
C LYS A 173 9.29 3.72 7.51
N THR A 174 8.65 2.57 7.41
CA THR A 174 9.00 1.47 6.51
C THR A 174 7.77 1.04 5.72
N GLY A 175 7.92 0.20 4.69
CA GLY A 175 6.79 -0.26 3.86
C GLY A 175 6.82 -1.77 3.66
N ARG A 176 6.70 -2.58 4.74
CA ARG A 176 6.64 -4.03 4.62
C ARG A 176 5.23 -4.49 4.29
N LYS A 177 5.12 -5.64 3.66
CA LYS A 177 3.83 -6.25 3.33
C LYS A 177 2.96 -6.40 4.58
N ASN A 178 1.70 -5.98 4.50
CA ASN A 178 0.70 -6.04 5.57
C ASN A 178 1.15 -5.38 6.90
N GLN A 179 2.14 -4.51 6.91
CA GLN A 179 2.81 -3.99 8.11
C GLN A 179 1.84 -3.43 9.16
N ILE A 180 0.95 -2.52 8.78
CA ILE A 180 -0.04 -1.92 9.69
C ILE A 180 -0.94 -3.01 10.28
N ARG A 181 -1.40 -3.92 9.45
CA ARG A 181 -2.33 -5.01 9.79
C ARG A 181 -1.72 -5.95 10.83
N VAL A 182 -0.45 -6.33 10.64
CA VAL A 182 0.29 -7.20 11.57
C VAL A 182 0.50 -6.48 12.90
N HIS A 183 1.05 -5.27 12.89
CA HIS A 183 1.37 -4.53 14.10
C HIS A 183 0.15 -4.32 14.98
N PHE A 184 -0.97 -3.83 14.43
CA PHE A 184 -2.19 -3.64 15.23
C PHE A 184 -2.82 -4.96 15.66
N SER A 185 -2.78 -6.01 14.84
CA SER A 185 -3.28 -7.33 15.24
C SER A 185 -2.49 -7.90 16.43
N GLU A 186 -1.17 -7.86 16.37
CA GLU A 186 -0.29 -8.37 17.43
C GLU A 186 -0.35 -7.53 18.72
N ALA A 187 -0.75 -6.27 18.61
CA ALA A 187 -1.06 -5.41 19.76
C ALA A 187 -2.46 -5.65 20.36
N GLY A 188 -3.23 -6.62 19.84
CA GLY A 188 -4.59 -6.91 20.32
C GLY A 188 -5.68 -6.02 19.72
N HIS A 189 -5.35 -5.15 18.78
CA HIS A 189 -6.25 -4.20 18.14
C HIS A 189 -6.31 -4.38 16.60
N PRO A 190 -6.77 -5.54 16.08
CA PRO A 190 -6.76 -5.80 14.65
C PRO A 190 -7.57 -4.74 13.88
N VAL A 191 -7.17 -4.47 12.64
CA VAL A 191 -7.91 -3.55 11.78
C VAL A 191 -9.30 -4.10 11.52
N VAL A 192 -10.33 -3.28 11.65
CA VAL A 192 -11.73 -3.68 11.39
C VAL A 192 -11.88 -4.17 9.95
N GLY A 193 -12.49 -5.33 9.76
CA GLY A 193 -12.64 -5.99 8.45
C GLY A 193 -11.41 -6.80 8.02
N ASP A 194 -10.42 -6.97 8.88
CA ASP A 194 -9.22 -7.76 8.59
C ASP A 194 -9.33 -9.21 9.09
N GLU A 195 -10.20 -10.01 8.46
CA GLU A 195 -10.39 -11.43 8.82
C GLU A 195 -9.06 -12.23 8.78
N LYS A 196 -8.11 -11.82 7.95
CA LYS A 196 -6.81 -12.49 7.83
C LYS A 196 -5.95 -12.35 9.10
N TYR A 197 -6.06 -11.23 9.78
CA TYR A 197 -5.29 -10.90 10.98
C TYR A 197 -6.16 -10.76 12.23
N GLY A 198 -7.32 -11.46 12.29
CA GLY A 198 -8.14 -11.59 13.49
C GLY A 198 -9.15 -10.45 13.70
N GLY A 199 -9.31 -9.56 12.74
CA GLY A 199 -10.37 -8.55 12.76
C GLY A 199 -11.73 -9.17 12.44
N GLU A 200 -12.77 -8.63 13.05
CA GLU A 200 -14.16 -9.01 12.75
C GLU A 200 -14.50 -8.69 11.29
N ARG A 201 -15.41 -9.52 10.73
CA ARG A 201 -15.91 -9.31 9.38
C ARG A 201 -16.66 -7.98 9.28
N ALA A 202 -16.35 -7.21 8.24
CA ALA A 202 -17.02 -5.95 7.96
C ALA A 202 -17.22 -5.76 6.45
N SER A 203 -17.87 -4.68 6.04
CA SER A 203 -18.14 -4.39 4.63
C SER A 203 -16.86 -4.17 3.80
N ARG A 204 -15.74 -3.87 4.45
CA ARG A 204 -14.40 -3.69 3.85
C ARG A 204 -13.30 -3.79 4.90
N LEU A 205 -12.06 -3.89 4.46
CA LEU A 205 -10.90 -3.57 5.29
C LEU A 205 -10.87 -2.05 5.56
N TYR A 206 -10.97 -1.63 6.81
CA TYR A 206 -10.93 -0.22 7.20
C TYR A 206 -9.50 0.29 7.30
N LEU A 207 -8.79 0.22 6.19
CA LEU A 207 -7.43 0.74 5.99
C LEU A 207 -7.38 1.52 4.67
N HIS A 208 -6.87 2.75 4.75
CA HIS A 208 -6.85 3.68 3.62
C HIS A 208 -5.54 4.47 3.59
N ALA A 209 -4.85 4.47 2.47
CA ALA A 209 -3.69 5.31 2.22
C ALA A 209 -4.17 6.75 1.99
N LEU A 210 -4.22 7.54 3.07
CA LEU A 210 -4.80 8.88 3.07
C LEU A 210 -4.00 9.85 2.22
N SER A 211 -2.68 9.92 2.44
CA SER A 211 -1.80 10.79 1.66
C SER A 211 -0.47 10.15 1.32
N LEU A 212 0.10 10.61 0.22
CA LEU A 212 1.45 10.34 -0.22
C LEU A 212 2.12 11.67 -0.53
N ARG A 213 3.16 11.99 0.22
CA ARG A 213 4.04 13.13 -0.03
C ARG A 213 5.36 12.61 -0.57
N PHE A 214 5.88 13.22 -1.63
CA PHE A 214 7.12 12.77 -2.26
C PHE A 214 7.91 13.92 -2.90
N ARG A 215 9.21 13.72 -3.10
CA ARG A 215 10.05 14.61 -3.90
C ARG A 215 9.87 14.29 -5.39
N HIS A 216 9.46 15.29 -6.16
CA HIS A 216 9.31 15.12 -7.60
C HIS A 216 10.67 14.78 -8.26
N PRO A 217 10.74 13.74 -9.13
CA PRO A 217 12.02 13.18 -9.59
C PRO A 217 12.83 14.17 -10.45
N ARG A 218 12.17 15.12 -11.14
CA ARG A 218 12.76 16.10 -12.02
C ARG A 218 13.03 17.43 -11.32
N THR A 219 12.07 17.97 -10.57
CA THR A 219 12.19 19.30 -9.95
C THR A 219 12.79 19.26 -8.56
N GLY A 220 12.73 18.12 -7.86
CA GLY A 220 13.15 17.98 -6.48
C GLY A 220 12.18 18.60 -5.46
N GLU A 221 11.08 19.21 -5.90
CA GLU A 221 10.09 19.83 -5.04
C GLU A 221 9.26 18.77 -4.31
N TRP A 222 8.81 19.10 -3.09
CA TRP A 222 7.88 18.28 -2.35
C TRP A 222 6.46 18.49 -2.87
N MET A 223 5.81 17.39 -3.25
CA MET A 223 4.41 17.35 -3.65
C MET A 223 3.64 16.42 -2.72
N GLU A 224 2.38 16.75 -2.41
CA GLU A 224 1.51 15.89 -1.61
C GLU A 224 0.14 15.73 -2.29
N PHE A 225 -0.33 14.48 -2.30
CA PHE A 225 -1.65 14.12 -2.82
C PHE A 225 -2.43 13.36 -1.77
N THR A 226 -3.72 13.67 -1.67
CA THR A 226 -4.62 13.08 -0.69
C THR A 226 -5.81 12.45 -1.42
N ALA A 227 -6.19 11.25 -1.00
CA ALA A 227 -7.44 10.60 -1.39
C ALA A 227 -8.48 10.77 -0.28
N PRO A 228 -9.74 11.14 -0.62
CA PRO A 228 -10.79 11.25 0.38
C PRO A 228 -10.99 9.94 1.13
N PRO A 229 -10.95 9.94 2.48
CA PRO A 229 -11.18 8.73 3.23
C PRO A 229 -12.63 8.25 3.05
N PRO A 230 -12.86 6.95 2.87
CA PRO A 230 -14.20 6.41 2.76
C PRO A 230 -14.96 6.52 4.09
N LYS A 231 -16.30 6.44 4.02
CA LYS A 231 -17.17 6.46 5.20
C LYS A 231 -16.66 5.48 6.28
N GLY A 232 -16.62 5.94 7.52
CA GLY A 232 -16.09 5.19 8.67
C GLY A 232 -14.57 5.35 8.89
N LEU A 233 -13.88 6.12 8.04
CA LEU A 233 -12.48 6.53 8.20
C LEU A 233 -12.31 8.08 8.21
N THR A 234 -13.42 8.77 8.35
CA THR A 234 -13.49 10.23 8.52
C THR A 234 -13.49 10.61 9.99
#